data_a2679df8546232ce73cb70f5bd602844
#
_entry.id   a2679df8546232ce73cb70f5bd602844
#
_cell.length_a   1.000
_cell.length_b   1.000
_cell.length_c   1.000
_cell.angle_alpha   90.00
_cell.angle_beta   90.00
_cell.angle_gamma   90.00
#
_symmetry.space_group_name_H-M   'P 1'
#
loop_
_entity.id
_entity.type
_entity.pdbx_description
1 polymer ?
#
loop_
_entity_poly.entity_id
_entity_poly.type
_entity_poly.pdbx_seq_one_letter_code
_entity_poly.pdbx_strand_id
1 'polypeptide(L)'
;LAAAAALVPAFFVADERWNQTHTPHERVATMAITDIPAFAHLTDADIENLAVELDAIRLDIEDARGERDARYIRRTIAAQRALDVAGRLMLTGSSKRSAWCAGTATLGLAKIIENMEIGHNVMHGQWNWMNDPEIHSTTWEWDMSAASKHWRSTHNFQHHKYTNIVGMDDDVGYSILRVTRDQPWKGYNIGNLLFNTILALGFEWGIGLQPIEFSKIFKGGSDREITILQVREFSAKVGRQVLKDYVAFPALTSLSPAATYKSTLKANVVANVIRNIWANAVIFCGHFPDGAEKFTKTDMIGETKGEWYLRQMLGSANFDAGPAMRFMSGNLCYQIEHHLYPDLPSNRLHQISVRVREVCDKYDVPYTTGSFLMQYGKTWRTIAKLSLPNRYLRDTVDDAPETRSELMFAELEPGFAGTDLVTGRRRGLKTAIAAVREWHREPRAGQDTDPTGP
;
A
#
# COMPACT_ATOMS: atom_id res chain seq x y z
N LEU A 1 4.28 -29.84 -10.59
CA LEU A 1 3.30 -29.41 -9.57
C LEU A 1 3.86 -29.50 -8.16
N ALA A 2 4.74 -30.48 -7.83
CA ALA A 2 5.34 -30.61 -6.49
C ALA A 2 6.44 -29.56 -6.17
N ALA A 3 7.07 -28.96 -7.16
CA ALA A 3 8.14 -27.96 -6.97
C ALA A 3 7.61 -26.54 -6.69
N ALA A 4 6.37 -26.24 -7.01
CA ALA A 4 5.76 -24.92 -6.77
C ALA A 4 5.14 -24.79 -5.37
N ALA A 5 4.86 -25.89 -4.69
CA ALA A 5 4.31 -25.91 -3.33
C ALA A 5 5.37 -25.68 -2.23
N ALA A 6 6.65 -25.77 -2.57
CA ALA A 6 7.76 -25.67 -1.61
C ALA A 6 8.27 -24.21 -1.42
N LEU A 7 7.73 -23.24 -2.13
CA LEU A 7 8.24 -21.84 -2.11
C LEU A 7 7.47 -20.88 -1.19
N VAL A 8 6.48 -21.33 -0.44
CA VAL A 8 5.59 -20.44 0.32
C VAL A 8 5.86 -20.33 1.82
N PRO A 9 6.55 -21.25 2.53
CA PRO A 9 6.81 -21.07 3.97
C PRO A 9 8.10 -20.30 4.30
N ALA A 10 8.92 -19.90 3.33
CA ALA A 10 10.29 -19.42 3.59
C ALA A 10 10.40 -17.90 3.83
N PHE A 11 9.30 -17.17 3.96
CA PHE A 11 9.36 -15.70 4.00
C PHE A 11 9.74 -15.11 5.36
N PHE A 12 9.66 -15.88 6.46
CA PHE A 12 9.97 -15.38 7.79
C PHE A 12 10.64 -16.42 8.72
N VAL A 13 11.12 -17.52 8.18
CA VAL A 13 12.21 -18.22 8.87
C VAL A 13 13.45 -17.41 8.53
N ALA A 14 14.05 -16.78 9.51
CA ALA A 14 15.34 -16.13 9.36
C ALA A 14 16.23 -17.08 8.57
N ASP A 15 16.49 -16.75 7.30
CA ASP A 15 17.41 -17.53 6.50
C ASP A 15 18.79 -17.30 7.11
N GLU A 16 19.24 -18.24 7.93
CA GLU A 16 20.61 -18.24 8.48
C GLU A 16 21.66 -18.10 7.38
N ARG A 17 21.31 -18.32 6.12
CA ARG A 17 22.14 -18.07 4.95
C ARG A 17 22.33 -16.58 4.63
N TRP A 18 21.43 -15.69 5.09
CA TRP A 18 21.62 -14.25 4.94
C TRP A 18 22.80 -13.75 5.76
N ASN A 19 23.00 -14.32 6.96
CA ASN A 19 24.09 -13.94 7.88
C ASN A 19 25.46 -14.59 7.54
N GLN A 20 25.54 -15.56 6.64
CA GLN A 20 26.78 -16.32 6.37
C GLN A 20 27.60 -15.80 5.19
N THR A 21 27.12 -14.85 4.40
CA THR A 21 27.80 -14.39 3.18
C THR A 21 28.49 -13.03 3.29
N HIS A 22 28.37 -12.31 4.40
CA HIS A 22 29.00 -10.99 4.55
C HIS A 22 29.75 -10.90 5.87
N THR A 23 31.07 -11.01 5.79
CA THR A 23 31.98 -10.72 6.92
C THR A 23 32.01 -9.21 7.19
N PRO A 24 32.14 -8.76 8.47
CA PRO A 24 32.09 -7.34 8.84
C PRO A 24 33.22 -6.45 8.28
N HIS A 25 34.13 -6.98 7.50
CA HIS A 25 35.35 -6.28 7.08
C HIS A 25 35.38 -5.72 5.64
N GLU A 26 34.31 -5.86 4.86
CA GLU A 26 34.22 -5.22 3.53
C GLU A 26 33.01 -4.29 3.44
N ARG A 27 32.91 -3.33 4.36
CA ARG A 27 32.08 -2.14 4.11
C ARG A 27 32.84 -1.20 3.15
N VAL A 28 32.96 -1.58 1.91
CA VAL A 28 33.25 -0.66 0.82
C VAL A 28 32.03 0.20 0.64
N ALA A 29 32.13 1.48 0.95
CA ALA A 29 31.21 2.61 0.61
C ALA A 29 29.89 2.21 -0.09
N THR A 30 29.05 1.41 0.57
CA THR A 30 27.69 1.13 0.17
C THR A 30 26.82 2.06 0.99
N MET A 31 26.00 2.90 0.34
CA MET A 31 25.05 3.74 1.06
C MET A 31 24.03 2.82 1.73
N ALA A 32 24.09 2.73 3.06
CA ALA A 32 23.06 2.12 3.86
C ALA A 32 21.90 3.11 4.05
N ILE A 33 20.70 2.64 4.41
CA ILE A 33 19.58 3.55 4.69
C ILE A 33 19.91 4.56 5.80
N THR A 34 20.85 4.23 6.70
CA THR A 34 21.36 5.11 7.74
C THR A 34 22.19 6.28 7.25
N ASP A 35 22.66 6.23 6.00
CA ASP A 35 23.31 7.37 5.34
C ASP A 35 22.29 8.42 4.87
N ILE A 36 21.01 8.09 4.90
CA ILE A 36 19.93 9.03 4.67
C ILE A 36 19.87 9.99 5.88
N PRO A 37 19.93 11.31 5.68
CA PRO A 37 19.94 12.30 6.76
C PRO A 37 18.82 12.11 7.79
N ALA A 38 17.67 11.59 7.36
CA ALA A 38 16.53 11.29 8.20
C ALA A 38 16.83 10.28 9.33
N PHE A 39 17.82 9.40 9.16
CA PHE A 39 18.20 8.35 10.11
C PHE A 39 19.61 8.54 10.70
N ALA A 40 20.34 9.55 10.29
CA ALA A 40 21.70 9.81 10.74
C ALA A 40 21.84 10.01 12.27
N HIS A 41 20.74 10.24 12.97
CA HIS A 41 20.69 10.32 14.45
C HIS A 41 20.69 8.95 15.15
N LEU A 42 20.46 7.85 14.42
CA LEU A 42 20.46 6.49 14.97
C LEU A 42 21.85 5.88 14.88
N THR A 43 22.26 5.23 15.96
CA THR A 43 23.45 4.38 15.96
C THR A 43 23.10 2.96 15.52
N ASP A 44 24.10 2.17 15.12
CA ASP A 44 23.90 0.74 14.79
C ASP A 44 23.20 -0.01 15.94
N ALA A 45 23.56 0.30 17.20
CA ALA A 45 22.92 -0.30 18.37
C ALA A 45 21.45 0.13 18.53
N ASP A 46 21.08 1.34 18.14
CA ASP A 46 19.67 1.78 18.15
C ASP A 46 18.86 1.02 17.11
N ILE A 47 19.42 0.79 15.93
CA ILE A 47 18.77 0.08 14.82
C ILE A 47 18.58 -1.39 15.18
N GLU A 48 19.57 -2.01 15.82
CA GLU A 48 19.46 -3.38 16.31
C GLU A 48 18.39 -3.49 17.43
N ASN A 49 18.40 -2.58 18.41
CA ASN A 49 17.40 -2.54 19.47
C ASN A 49 15.98 -2.27 18.92
N LEU A 50 15.83 -1.36 17.97
CA LEU A 50 14.57 -1.12 17.26
C LEU A 50 14.05 -2.40 16.60
N ALA A 51 14.92 -3.14 15.92
CA ALA A 51 14.54 -4.40 15.30
C ALA A 51 14.07 -5.44 16.34
N VAL A 52 14.78 -5.57 17.46
CA VAL A 52 14.38 -6.47 18.56
C VAL A 52 13.02 -6.10 19.15
N GLU A 53 12.74 -4.80 19.35
CA GLU A 53 11.45 -4.34 19.87
C GLU A 53 10.30 -4.58 18.88
N LEU A 54 10.54 -4.39 17.60
CA LEU A 54 9.55 -4.70 16.56
C LEU A 54 9.32 -6.22 16.44
N ASP A 55 10.38 -7.02 16.54
CA ASP A 55 10.24 -8.48 16.58
C ASP A 55 9.45 -8.97 17.80
N ALA A 56 9.64 -8.34 18.96
CA ALA A 56 8.89 -8.67 20.16
C ALA A 56 7.37 -8.38 19.97
N ILE A 57 7.02 -7.28 19.28
CA ILE A 57 5.62 -7.00 18.93
C ILE A 57 5.06 -8.13 18.06
N ARG A 58 5.81 -8.58 17.06
CA ARG A 58 5.41 -9.67 16.19
C ARG A 58 5.15 -10.95 16.97
N LEU A 59 6.11 -11.39 17.76
CA LEU A 59 6.03 -12.64 18.53
C LEU A 59 4.81 -12.63 19.48
N ASP A 60 4.60 -11.54 20.21
CA ASP A 60 3.44 -11.41 21.13
C ASP A 60 2.09 -11.56 20.40
N ILE A 61 1.99 -11.04 19.18
CA ILE A 61 0.77 -11.18 18.40
C ILE A 61 0.63 -12.60 17.84
N GLU A 62 1.74 -13.22 17.41
CA GLU A 62 1.75 -14.60 16.94
C GLU A 62 1.31 -15.57 18.04
N ASP A 63 1.83 -15.41 19.24
CA ASP A 63 1.45 -16.23 20.40
C ASP A 63 0.00 -16.00 20.85
N ALA A 64 -0.52 -14.77 20.66
CA ALA A 64 -1.90 -14.42 21.02
C ALA A 64 -2.94 -14.76 19.94
N ARG A 65 -2.52 -15.30 18.76
CA ARG A 65 -3.46 -15.75 17.72
C ARG A 65 -4.33 -16.89 18.22
N GLY A 66 -5.62 -16.90 17.84
CA GLY A 66 -6.49 -17.97 18.28
C GLY A 66 -7.93 -17.86 17.76
N GLU A 67 -8.83 -18.51 18.47
CA GLU A 67 -10.25 -18.65 18.08
C GLU A 67 -10.97 -17.30 17.87
N ARG A 68 -10.55 -16.25 18.56
CA ARG A 68 -11.09 -14.89 18.35
C ARG A 68 -10.83 -14.41 16.91
N ASP A 69 -9.62 -14.61 16.42
CA ASP A 69 -9.20 -14.19 15.10
C ASP A 69 -9.80 -15.10 14.01
N ALA A 70 -9.84 -16.40 14.26
CA ALA A 70 -10.52 -17.35 13.39
C ALA A 70 -12.02 -17.04 13.22
N ARG A 71 -12.71 -16.71 14.31
CA ARG A 71 -14.12 -16.28 14.26
C ARG A 71 -14.31 -14.96 13.52
N TYR A 72 -13.35 -14.04 13.63
CA TYR A 72 -13.43 -12.78 12.92
C TYR A 72 -13.47 -12.99 11.41
N ILE A 73 -12.49 -13.70 10.84
CA ILE A 73 -12.45 -13.91 9.39
C ILE A 73 -13.62 -14.72 8.86
N ARG A 74 -14.03 -15.81 9.57
CA ARG A 74 -15.19 -16.62 9.17
C ARG A 74 -16.48 -15.82 9.18
N ARG A 75 -16.70 -14.95 10.17
CA ARG A 75 -17.86 -14.05 10.22
C ARG A 75 -17.83 -13.00 9.14
N THR A 76 -16.65 -12.44 8.83
CA THR A 76 -16.46 -11.48 7.75
C THR A 76 -16.82 -12.10 6.40
N ILE A 77 -16.33 -13.31 6.12
CA ILE A 77 -16.66 -14.06 4.89
C ILE A 77 -18.17 -14.35 4.82
N ALA A 78 -18.79 -14.80 5.92
CA ALA A 78 -20.23 -15.07 5.96
C ALA A 78 -21.06 -13.79 5.72
N ALA A 79 -20.69 -12.68 6.34
CA ALA A 79 -21.36 -11.39 6.16
C ALA A 79 -21.20 -10.87 4.71
N GLN A 80 -20.02 -10.98 4.13
CA GLN A 80 -19.77 -10.60 2.74
C GLN A 80 -20.62 -11.44 1.78
N ARG A 81 -20.65 -12.76 1.94
CA ARG A 81 -21.48 -13.66 1.10
C ARG A 81 -22.98 -13.33 1.24
N ALA A 82 -23.44 -13.02 2.44
CA ALA A 82 -24.83 -12.60 2.68
C ALA A 82 -25.15 -11.28 1.97
N LEU A 83 -24.23 -10.31 2.01
CA LEU A 83 -24.38 -9.02 1.30
C LEU A 83 -24.37 -9.21 -0.23
N ASP A 84 -23.51 -10.08 -0.77
CA ASP A 84 -23.49 -10.37 -2.22
C ASP A 84 -24.83 -10.97 -2.66
N VAL A 85 -25.35 -11.96 -1.95
CA VAL A 85 -26.64 -12.57 -2.24
C VAL A 85 -27.76 -11.54 -2.10
N ALA A 86 -27.80 -10.76 -1.03
CA ALA A 86 -28.82 -9.74 -0.81
C ALA A 86 -28.81 -8.67 -1.92
N GLY A 87 -27.63 -8.17 -2.31
CA GLY A 87 -27.49 -7.22 -3.40
C GLY A 87 -28.03 -7.76 -4.73
N ARG A 88 -27.70 -9.02 -5.05
CA ARG A 88 -28.19 -9.70 -6.26
C ARG A 88 -29.71 -9.92 -6.23
N LEU A 89 -30.28 -10.32 -5.07
CA LEU A 89 -31.74 -10.45 -4.90
C LEU A 89 -32.44 -9.09 -5.05
N MET A 90 -31.90 -8.01 -4.49
CA MET A 90 -32.47 -6.66 -4.69
C MET A 90 -32.45 -6.26 -6.16
N LEU A 91 -31.42 -6.65 -6.94
CA LEU A 91 -31.33 -6.35 -8.36
C LEU A 91 -32.34 -7.11 -9.22
N THR A 92 -33.03 -8.14 -8.72
CA THR A 92 -34.18 -8.72 -9.42
C THR A 92 -35.37 -7.74 -9.55
N GLY A 93 -35.34 -6.64 -8.79
CA GLY A 93 -36.29 -5.51 -8.88
C GLY A 93 -35.67 -4.27 -9.54
N SER A 94 -34.58 -4.38 -10.27
CA SER A 94 -33.72 -3.27 -10.74
C SER A 94 -34.37 -2.29 -11.76
N SER A 95 -35.57 -2.58 -12.25
CA SER A 95 -36.38 -1.60 -12.99
C SER A 95 -36.91 -0.47 -12.08
N LYS A 96 -37.03 -0.72 -10.77
CA LYS A 96 -37.37 0.30 -9.77
C LYS A 96 -36.08 0.97 -9.29
N ARG A 97 -36.04 2.32 -9.30
CA ARG A 97 -34.86 3.11 -8.91
C ARG A 97 -34.36 2.78 -7.49
N SER A 98 -35.28 2.60 -6.53
CA SER A 98 -34.92 2.25 -5.14
C SER A 98 -34.22 0.89 -5.05
N ALA A 99 -34.75 -0.14 -5.71
CA ALA A 99 -34.15 -1.47 -5.73
C ALA A 99 -32.81 -1.46 -6.48
N TRP A 100 -32.69 -0.70 -7.56
CA TRP A 100 -31.45 -0.51 -8.28
C TRP A 100 -30.39 0.15 -7.40
N CYS A 101 -30.70 1.27 -6.74
CA CYS A 101 -29.76 1.97 -5.84
C CYS A 101 -29.36 1.09 -4.66
N ALA A 102 -30.33 0.47 -3.96
CA ALA A 102 -30.06 -0.38 -2.81
C ALA A 102 -29.22 -1.60 -3.20
N GLY A 103 -29.61 -2.31 -4.27
CA GLY A 103 -28.91 -3.50 -4.74
C GLY A 103 -27.49 -3.17 -5.23
N THR A 104 -27.31 -2.07 -5.95
CA THR A 104 -25.97 -1.61 -6.41
C THR A 104 -25.09 -1.24 -5.23
N ALA A 105 -25.59 -0.50 -4.25
CA ALA A 105 -24.82 -0.10 -3.06
C ALA A 105 -24.43 -1.35 -2.22
N THR A 106 -25.37 -2.27 -1.99
CA THR A 106 -25.11 -3.51 -1.24
C THR A 106 -24.09 -4.39 -1.97
N LEU A 107 -24.20 -4.53 -3.28
CA LEU A 107 -23.23 -5.29 -4.08
C LEU A 107 -21.85 -4.60 -4.08
N GLY A 108 -21.80 -3.29 -4.20
CA GLY A 108 -20.55 -2.51 -4.11
C GLY A 108 -19.86 -2.71 -2.75
N LEU A 109 -20.64 -2.66 -1.66
CA LEU A 109 -20.16 -2.92 -0.31
C LEU A 109 -19.61 -4.36 -0.18
N ALA A 110 -20.33 -5.37 -0.67
CA ALA A 110 -19.88 -6.75 -0.66
C ALA A 110 -18.55 -6.93 -1.41
N LYS A 111 -18.40 -6.27 -2.58
CA LYS A 111 -17.18 -6.32 -3.38
C LYS A 111 -16.00 -5.60 -2.72
N ILE A 112 -16.23 -4.49 -2.01
CA ILE A 112 -15.20 -3.80 -1.23
C ILE A 112 -14.70 -4.71 -0.11
N ILE A 113 -15.61 -5.31 0.68
CA ILE A 113 -15.23 -6.20 1.78
C ILE A 113 -14.46 -7.42 1.25
N GLU A 114 -14.91 -8.01 0.15
CA GLU A 114 -14.23 -9.15 -0.46
C GLU A 114 -12.82 -8.77 -0.91
N ASN A 115 -12.66 -7.62 -1.54
CA ASN A 115 -11.37 -7.19 -2.06
C ASN A 115 -10.39 -6.77 -0.96
N MET A 116 -10.84 -5.92 -0.01
CA MET A 116 -9.96 -5.26 0.97
C MET A 116 -9.78 -6.11 2.23
N GLU A 117 -10.87 -6.48 2.91
CA GLU A 117 -10.75 -7.14 4.21
C GLU A 117 -10.54 -8.66 4.09
N ILE A 118 -11.04 -9.29 3.02
CA ILE A 118 -10.91 -10.73 2.84
C ILE A 118 -9.77 -11.06 1.88
N GLY A 119 -9.94 -10.80 0.59
CA GLY A 119 -9.03 -11.28 -0.44
C GLY A 119 -7.59 -10.82 -0.25
N HIS A 120 -7.38 -9.52 -0.06
CA HIS A 120 -6.08 -8.94 0.21
C HIS A 120 -5.40 -9.62 1.43
N ASN A 121 -6.08 -9.65 2.56
CA ASN A 121 -5.52 -10.15 3.82
C ASN A 121 -5.33 -11.68 3.84
N VAL A 122 -6.25 -12.44 3.23
CA VAL A 122 -6.08 -13.90 3.08
C VAL A 122 -4.90 -14.22 2.18
N MET A 123 -4.72 -13.49 1.07
CA MET A 123 -3.60 -13.72 0.16
C MET A 123 -2.24 -13.32 0.74
N HIS A 124 -2.19 -12.42 1.74
CA HIS A 124 -1.01 -12.17 2.55
C HIS A 124 -0.65 -13.31 3.50
N GLY A 125 -1.50 -14.32 3.63
CA GLY A 125 -1.27 -15.46 4.51
C GLY A 125 -1.63 -15.21 5.97
N GLN A 126 -2.32 -14.11 6.28
CA GLN A 126 -2.69 -13.72 7.65
C GLN A 126 -3.48 -14.79 8.41
N TRP A 127 -4.10 -15.73 7.68
CA TRP A 127 -4.95 -16.79 8.22
C TRP A 127 -4.39 -18.20 7.97
N ASN A 128 -3.19 -18.34 7.39
CA ASN A 128 -2.58 -19.64 7.05
C ASN A 128 -2.34 -20.51 8.30
N TRP A 129 -2.11 -19.90 9.45
CA TRP A 129 -1.92 -20.59 10.73
C TRP A 129 -3.13 -21.45 11.15
N MET A 130 -4.34 -21.16 10.62
CA MET A 130 -5.54 -21.96 10.88
C MET A 130 -5.52 -23.31 10.16
N ASN A 131 -4.63 -23.51 9.19
CA ASN A 131 -4.59 -24.69 8.31
C ASN A 131 -5.96 -25.04 7.67
N ASP A 132 -6.78 -24.02 7.41
CA ASP A 132 -8.08 -24.13 6.78
C ASP A 132 -7.92 -23.98 5.25
N PRO A 133 -8.16 -25.04 4.44
CA PRO A 133 -7.92 -24.98 3.00
C PRO A 133 -8.88 -24.02 2.26
N GLU A 134 -10.00 -23.63 2.88
CA GLU A 134 -10.92 -22.64 2.33
C GLU A 134 -10.48 -21.20 2.62
N ILE A 135 -9.61 -20.99 3.61
CA ILE A 135 -9.12 -19.66 4.03
C ILE A 135 -7.59 -19.66 4.07
N HIS A 136 -6.99 -20.03 2.94
CA HIS A 136 -5.54 -20.13 2.82
C HIS A 136 -5.00 -19.31 1.64
N SER A 137 -3.86 -18.68 1.78
CA SER A 137 -3.28 -17.79 0.76
C SER A 137 -3.04 -18.47 -0.58
N THR A 138 -2.77 -19.78 -0.60
CA THR A 138 -2.49 -20.53 -1.83
C THR A 138 -3.74 -20.98 -2.58
N THR A 139 -4.88 -21.06 -1.92
CA THR A 139 -6.15 -21.56 -2.48
C THR A 139 -7.17 -20.46 -2.74
N TRP A 140 -7.05 -19.34 -2.01
CA TRP A 140 -7.98 -18.22 -2.15
C TRP A 140 -7.88 -17.58 -3.53
N GLU A 141 -9.04 -17.35 -4.14
CA GLU A 141 -9.16 -16.60 -5.40
C GLU A 141 -10.22 -15.52 -5.25
N TRP A 142 -9.79 -14.26 -5.33
CA TRP A 142 -10.65 -13.12 -5.11
C TRP A 142 -11.57 -12.78 -6.27
N ASP A 143 -12.60 -11.96 -6.00
CA ASP A 143 -13.61 -11.54 -6.97
C ASP A 143 -13.18 -10.31 -7.78
N MET A 144 -12.01 -10.41 -8.45
CA MET A 144 -11.40 -9.39 -9.30
C MET A 144 -10.87 -9.98 -10.60
N SER A 145 -10.50 -9.10 -11.54
CA SER A 145 -9.88 -9.49 -12.81
C SER A 145 -8.44 -10.00 -12.63
N ALA A 146 -7.72 -9.51 -11.63
CA ALA A 146 -6.37 -9.96 -11.34
C ALA A 146 -6.35 -11.40 -10.81
N ALA A 147 -5.45 -12.25 -11.33
CA ALA A 147 -5.24 -13.59 -10.81
C ALA A 147 -4.48 -13.53 -9.47
N SER A 148 -5.00 -14.19 -8.43
CA SER A 148 -4.41 -14.17 -7.08
C SER A 148 -2.98 -14.68 -7.06
N LYS A 149 -2.65 -15.68 -7.88
CA LYS A 149 -1.29 -16.22 -8.03
C LYS A 149 -0.28 -15.16 -8.48
N HIS A 150 -0.64 -14.35 -9.49
CA HIS A 150 0.24 -13.30 -10.02
C HIS A 150 0.40 -12.18 -8.99
N TRP A 151 -0.70 -11.75 -8.38
CA TRP A 151 -0.69 -10.72 -7.36
C TRP A 151 0.18 -11.12 -6.16
N ARG A 152 0.10 -12.36 -5.67
CA ARG A 152 0.99 -12.83 -4.59
C ARG A 152 2.47 -12.75 -4.97
N SER A 153 2.81 -13.03 -6.24
CA SER A 153 4.21 -12.94 -6.68
C SER A 153 4.71 -11.50 -6.73
N THR A 154 3.92 -10.58 -7.28
CA THR A 154 4.32 -9.18 -7.42
C THR A 154 4.15 -8.41 -6.12
N HIS A 155 3.04 -8.57 -5.43
CA HIS A 155 2.74 -7.80 -4.24
C HIS A 155 3.43 -8.36 -2.99
N ASN A 156 3.18 -9.64 -2.61
CA ASN A 156 3.78 -10.16 -1.37
C ASN A 156 5.29 -10.29 -1.45
N PHE A 157 5.84 -10.69 -2.61
CA PHE A 157 7.29 -10.87 -2.73
C PHE A 157 7.98 -9.58 -3.15
N GLN A 158 7.56 -8.97 -4.26
CA GLN A 158 8.31 -7.86 -4.83
C GLN A 158 8.02 -6.55 -4.08
N HIS A 159 6.74 -6.18 -3.94
CA HIS A 159 6.37 -4.93 -3.29
C HIS A 159 6.75 -4.91 -1.79
N HIS A 160 6.36 -5.89 -0.98
CA HIS A 160 6.68 -5.89 0.45
C HIS A 160 8.17 -6.03 0.76
N LYS A 161 8.94 -6.72 -0.11
CA LYS A 161 10.39 -6.78 0.06
C LYS A 161 11.08 -5.47 -0.33
N TYR A 162 10.66 -4.87 -1.42
CA TYR A 162 11.30 -3.71 -2.03
C TYR A 162 10.46 -2.45 -1.96
N THR A 163 9.60 -2.34 -0.98
CA THR A 163 8.64 -1.24 -0.82
C THR A 163 9.26 0.11 -1.14
N ASN A 164 8.64 0.79 -2.10
CA ASN A 164 8.98 2.13 -2.57
C ASN A 164 10.40 2.30 -3.15
N ILE A 165 11.11 1.21 -3.50
CA ILE A 165 12.40 1.32 -4.20
C ILE A 165 12.15 1.46 -5.71
N VAL A 166 12.50 2.60 -6.26
CA VAL A 166 12.32 2.92 -7.68
C VAL A 166 13.04 1.90 -8.57
N GLY A 167 12.27 1.26 -9.46
CA GLY A 167 12.78 0.26 -10.41
C GLY A 167 13.04 -1.12 -9.81
N MET A 168 12.56 -1.39 -8.59
CA MET A 168 12.50 -2.72 -7.97
C MET A 168 11.08 -3.04 -7.49
N ASP A 169 10.34 -2.03 -7.08
CA ASP A 169 8.93 -2.13 -6.68
C ASP A 169 8.04 -1.66 -7.84
N ASP A 170 7.33 -2.59 -8.47
CA ASP A 170 6.43 -2.28 -9.59
C ASP A 170 5.16 -1.54 -9.16
N ASP A 171 4.83 -1.56 -7.85
CA ASP A 171 3.70 -0.81 -7.29
C ASP A 171 4.00 0.70 -7.21
N VAL A 172 5.27 1.13 -7.33
CA VAL A 172 5.64 2.54 -7.44
C VAL A 172 5.11 3.14 -8.76
N GLY A 173 3.93 3.73 -8.67
CA GLY A 173 3.25 4.33 -9.81
C GLY A 173 2.61 3.32 -10.79
N TYR A 174 2.54 2.05 -10.43
CA TYR A 174 1.90 1.00 -11.24
C TYR A 174 2.40 0.96 -12.68
N SER A 175 3.70 1.16 -12.88
CA SER A 175 4.39 1.19 -14.18
C SER A 175 3.95 2.29 -15.16
N ILE A 176 2.92 3.09 -14.84
CA ILE A 176 2.37 4.13 -15.72
C ILE A 176 2.41 5.54 -15.15
N LEU A 177 2.39 5.67 -13.83
CA LEU A 177 2.40 6.97 -13.15
C LEU A 177 3.83 7.34 -12.73
N ARG A 178 4.14 8.60 -12.84
CA ARG A 178 5.32 9.19 -12.22
C ARG A 178 4.91 9.76 -10.86
N VAL A 179 5.45 9.20 -9.77
CA VAL A 179 5.10 9.51 -8.38
C VAL A 179 6.27 10.01 -7.55
N THR A 180 7.48 10.03 -8.13
CA THR A 180 8.68 10.63 -7.56
C THR A 180 9.54 11.29 -8.64
N ARG A 181 10.39 12.24 -8.23
CA ARG A 181 11.36 12.93 -9.12
C ARG A 181 12.49 12.01 -9.58
N ASP A 182 12.76 10.93 -8.83
CA ASP A 182 13.78 9.93 -9.16
C ASP A 182 13.38 9.05 -10.35
N GLN A 183 12.07 8.98 -10.65
CA GLN A 183 11.62 8.38 -11.90
C GLN A 183 11.91 9.35 -13.07
N PRO A 184 12.64 8.92 -14.12
CA PRO A 184 12.92 9.76 -15.28
C PRO A 184 11.62 10.19 -15.95
N TRP A 185 11.50 11.50 -16.22
CA TRP A 185 10.35 12.04 -16.92
C TRP A 185 10.32 11.56 -18.37
N LYS A 186 9.16 11.13 -18.82
CA LYS A 186 8.89 10.74 -20.20
C LYS A 186 7.71 11.53 -20.74
N GLY A 187 7.66 11.79 -22.04
CA GLY A 187 6.63 12.65 -22.65
C GLY A 187 5.19 12.24 -22.33
N TYR A 188 4.91 10.94 -22.14
CA TYR A 188 3.58 10.46 -21.77
C TYR A 188 3.17 10.86 -20.34
N ASN A 189 4.13 11.23 -19.45
CA ASN A 189 3.83 11.66 -18.08
C ASN A 189 2.99 12.94 -18.02
N ILE A 190 2.92 13.73 -19.10
CA ILE A 190 1.95 14.82 -19.23
C ILE A 190 0.52 14.32 -18.96
N GLY A 191 0.23 13.08 -19.31
CA GLY A 191 -1.05 12.41 -19.07
C GLY A 191 -1.25 11.82 -17.66
N ASN A 192 -0.36 12.04 -16.70
CA ASN A 192 -0.40 11.43 -15.37
C ASN A 192 -1.78 11.49 -14.69
N LEU A 193 -2.45 12.66 -14.72
CA LEU A 193 -3.80 12.81 -14.16
C LEU A 193 -4.85 11.95 -14.88
N LEU A 194 -4.79 11.90 -16.20
CA LEU A 194 -5.67 11.06 -16.99
C LEU A 194 -5.43 9.57 -16.70
N PHE A 195 -4.16 9.17 -16.66
CA PHE A 195 -3.79 7.78 -16.35
C PHE A 195 -4.21 7.39 -14.95
N ASN A 196 -4.05 8.27 -13.95
CA ASN A 196 -4.52 8.01 -12.60
C ASN A 196 -6.05 7.90 -12.53
N THR A 197 -6.78 8.73 -13.29
CA THR A 197 -8.25 8.64 -13.39
C THR A 197 -8.68 7.30 -13.99
N ILE A 198 -8.05 6.88 -15.09
CA ILE A 198 -8.32 5.58 -15.73
C ILE A 198 -7.98 4.43 -14.78
N LEU A 199 -6.84 4.53 -14.09
CA LEU A 199 -6.43 3.53 -13.12
C LEU A 199 -7.40 3.45 -11.94
N ALA A 200 -7.88 4.57 -11.40
CA ALA A 200 -8.86 4.57 -10.31
C ALA A 200 -10.19 3.93 -10.71
N LEU A 201 -10.68 4.20 -11.91
CA LEU A 201 -11.93 3.62 -12.44
C LEU A 201 -11.80 2.13 -12.78
N GLY A 202 -10.64 1.72 -13.26
CA GLY A 202 -10.33 0.37 -13.72
C GLY A 202 -9.29 -0.35 -12.88
N PHE A 203 -9.22 -0.12 -11.58
CA PHE A 203 -8.12 -0.56 -10.72
C PHE A 203 -7.88 -2.07 -10.76
N GLU A 204 -8.93 -2.88 -10.75
CA GLU A 204 -8.82 -4.34 -10.90
C GLU A 204 -8.11 -4.79 -12.17
N TRP A 205 -8.30 -4.03 -13.27
CA TRP A 205 -7.67 -4.31 -14.56
C TRP A 205 -6.20 -3.88 -14.55
N GLY A 206 -5.90 -2.72 -13.94
CA GLY A 206 -4.54 -2.22 -13.77
C GLY A 206 -3.67 -3.21 -12.99
N ILE A 207 -4.13 -3.66 -11.83
CA ILE A 207 -3.44 -4.66 -10.99
C ILE A 207 -3.28 -5.99 -11.75
N GLY A 208 -4.27 -6.39 -12.54
CA GLY A 208 -4.21 -7.65 -13.29
C GLY A 208 -3.24 -7.62 -14.47
N LEU A 209 -3.03 -6.44 -15.06
CA LEU A 209 -2.10 -6.24 -16.19
C LEU A 209 -0.67 -5.98 -15.75
N GLN A 210 -0.47 -5.38 -14.57
CA GLN A 210 0.83 -4.98 -14.05
C GLN A 210 1.88 -6.11 -14.04
N PRO A 211 1.56 -7.36 -13.62
CA PRO A 211 2.53 -8.45 -13.60
C PRO A 211 3.00 -8.91 -14.99
N ILE A 212 2.35 -8.46 -16.06
CA ILE A 212 2.57 -8.97 -17.41
C ILE A 212 3.56 -8.08 -18.14
N GLU A 213 4.78 -8.55 -18.28
CA GLU A 213 5.82 -7.87 -19.06
C GLU A 213 5.68 -8.16 -20.58
N PHE A 214 4.73 -7.49 -21.22
CA PHE A 214 4.42 -7.70 -22.64
C PHE A 214 5.63 -7.59 -23.57
N SER A 215 6.64 -6.80 -23.23
CA SER A 215 7.87 -6.68 -24.02
C SER A 215 8.65 -8.00 -24.12
N LYS A 216 8.52 -8.88 -23.16
CA LYS A 216 9.17 -10.20 -23.16
C LYS A 216 8.59 -11.18 -24.18
N ILE A 217 7.34 -10.96 -24.63
CA ILE A 217 6.74 -11.76 -25.70
C ILE A 217 7.58 -11.71 -26.98
N PHE A 218 8.24 -10.59 -27.24
CA PHE A 218 9.04 -10.36 -28.45
C PHE A 218 10.51 -10.79 -28.29
N LYS A 219 10.95 -11.12 -27.06
CA LYS A 219 12.36 -11.49 -26.79
C LYS A 219 12.69 -12.96 -27.09
N GLY A 220 11.68 -13.85 -27.14
CA GLY A 220 11.88 -15.29 -27.31
C GLY A 220 12.34 -16.02 -26.04
N GLY A 221 12.55 -17.34 -26.12
CA GLY A 221 13.02 -18.18 -25.01
C GLY A 221 11.99 -18.37 -23.88
N SER A 222 12.49 -18.77 -22.71
CA SER A 222 11.67 -19.04 -21.50
C SER A 222 10.85 -17.85 -21.04
N ASP A 223 11.35 -16.64 -21.17
CA ASP A 223 10.65 -15.42 -20.80
C ASP A 223 9.36 -15.22 -21.60
N ARG A 224 9.41 -15.54 -22.91
CA ARG A 224 8.23 -15.51 -23.77
C ARG A 224 7.18 -16.52 -23.33
N GLU A 225 7.60 -17.74 -23.02
CA GLU A 225 6.67 -18.81 -22.61
C GLU A 225 5.97 -18.46 -21.29
N ILE A 226 6.72 -17.95 -20.31
CA ILE A 226 6.19 -17.49 -19.02
C ILE A 226 5.18 -16.36 -19.25
N THR A 227 5.52 -15.36 -20.06
CA THR A 227 4.62 -14.23 -20.31
C THR A 227 3.35 -14.67 -21.04
N ILE A 228 3.45 -15.58 -22.02
CA ILE A 228 2.27 -16.13 -22.70
C ILE A 228 1.38 -16.89 -21.71
N LEU A 229 1.96 -17.66 -20.78
CA LEU A 229 1.19 -18.33 -19.74
C LEU A 229 0.47 -17.32 -18.83
N GLN A 230 1.15 -16.26 -18.39
CA GLN A 230 0.55 -15.17 -17.60
C GLN A 230 -0.62 -14.50 -18.34
N VAL A 231 -0.45 -14.18 -19.62
CA VAL A 231 -1.52 -13.62 -20.46
C VAL A 231 -2.71 -14.57 -20.56
N ARG A 232 -2.46 -15.88 -20.73
CA ARG A 232 -3.52 -16.89 -20.79
C ARG A 232 -4.27 -17.02 -19.46
N GLU A 233 -3.56 -17.09 -18.34
CA GLU A 233 -4.14 -17.15 -16.99
C GLU A 233 -4.98 -15.89 -16.69
N PHE A 234 -4.45 -14.70 -16.99
CA PHE A 234 -5.16 -13.44 -16.87
C PHE A 234 -6.43 -13.40 -17.74
N SER A 235 -6.30 -13.76 -19.02
CA SER A 235 -7.44 -13.77 -19.95
C SER A 235 -8.54 -14.73 -19.50
N ALA A 236 -8.18 -15.91 -18.99
CA ALA A 236 -9.13 -16.86 -18.43
C ALA A 236 -9.84 -16.32 -17.18
N LYS A 237 -9.12 -15.61 -16.31
CA LYS A 237 -9.69 -14.96 -15.13
C LYS A 237 -10.64 -13.82 -15.52
N VAL A 238 -10.21 -12.96 -16.43
CA VAL A 238 -11.02 -11.89 -17.03
C VAL A 238 -12.28 -12.46 -17.66
N GLY A 239 -12.15 -13.49 -18.46
CA GLY A 239 -13.30 -14.14 -19.12
C GLY A 239 -14.35 -14.63 -18.12
N ARG A 240 -13.91 -15.27 -17.02
CA ARG A 240 -14.81 -15.71 -15.93
C ARG A 240 -15.49 -14.51 -15.25
N GLN A 241 -14.76 -13.44 -14.98
CA GLN A 241 -15.27 -12.25 -14.30
C GLN A 241 -16.29 -11.51 -15.19
N VAL A 242 -15.96 -11.34 -16.47
CA VAL A 242 -16.87 -10.74 -17.47
C VAL A 242 -18.13 -11.58 -17.63
N LEU A 243 -17.96 -12.90 -17.81
CA LEU A 243 -19.11 -13.81 -17.91
C LEU A 243 -20.03 -13.71 -16.68
N LYS A 244 -19.46 -13.73 -15.49
CA LYS A 244 -20.23 -13.66 -14.24
C LYS A 244 -20.97 -12.33 -14.12
N ASP A 245 -20.24 -11.20 -14.13
CA ASP A 245 -20.82 -9.90 -13.74
C ASP A 245 -21.56 -9.19 -14.88
N TYR A 246 -21.16 -9.42 -16.12
CA TYR A 246 -21.69 -8.65 -17.27
C TYR A 246 -22.56 -9.50 -18.22
N VAL A 247 -22.58 -10.81 -18.05
CA VAL A 247 -23.45 -11.69 -18.85
C VAL A 247 -24.40 -12.48 -17.98
N ALA A 248 -23.91 -13.36 -17.11
CA ALA A 248 -24.74 -14.33 -16.38
C ALA A 248 -25.72 -13.67 -15.42
N PHE A 249 -25.25 -12.83 -14.50
CA PHE A 249 -26.15 -12.15 -13.54
C PHE A 249 -27.15 -11.20 -14.21
N PRO A 250 -26.80 -10.35 -15.18
CA PRO A 250 -27.78 -9.57 -15.94
C PRO A 250 -28.81 -10.45 -16.66
N ALA A 251 -28.40 -11.59 -17.24
CA ALA A 251 -29.32 -12.51 -17.89
C ALA A 251 -30.26 -13.19 -16.91
N LEU A 252 -29.74 -13.70 -15.78
CA LEU A 252 -30.54 -14.34 -14.73
C LEU A 252 -31.56 -13.38 -14.10
N THR A 253 -31.16 -12.15 -13.79
CA THR A 253 -32.09 -11.17 -13.20
C THR A 253 -33.16 -10.73 -14.19
N SER A 254 -32.90 -10.74 -15.50
CA SER A 254 -33.88 -10.39 -16.54
C SER A 254 -35.02 -11.43 -16.69
N LEU A 255 -34.92 -12.57 -16.01
CA LEU A 255 -36.05 -13.52 -15.88
C LEU A 255 -37.13 -12.97 -14.94
N SER A 256 -36.81 -11.99 -14.09
CA SER A 256 -37.78 -11.26 -13.28
C SER A 256 -38.47 -10.18 -14.11
N PRO A 257 -39.82 -10.06 -14.06
CA PRO A 257 -40.53 -9.00 -14.76
C PRO A 257 -40.21 -7.60 -14.22
N ALA A 258 -39.59 -7.50 -13.04
CA ALA A 258 -39.20 -6.26 -12.36
C ALA A 258 -37.72 -5.89 -12.60
N ALA A 259 -37.02 -6.57 -13.52
CA ALA A 259 -35.63 -6.27 -13.90
C ALA A 259 -35.44 -6.34 -15.42
N THR A 260 -34.41 -5.68 -15.92
CA THR A 260 -33.94 -5.83 -17.29
C THR A 260 -32.48 -6.18 -17.31
N TYR A 261 -32.02 -6.86 -18.35
CA TYR A 261 -30.58 -7.10 -18.58
C TYR A 261 -29.77 -5.80 -18.43
N LYS A 262 -30.21 -4.74 -19.11
CA LYS A 262 -29.54 -3.44 -19.11
C LYS A 262 -29.48 -2.78 -17.72
N SER A 263 -30.55 -2.88 -16.92
CA SER A 263 -30.56 -2.28 -15.56
C SER A 263 -29.58 -2.97 -14.63
N THR A 264 -29.52 -4.32 -14.66
CA THR A 264 -28.57 -5.09 -13.84
C THR A 264 -27.13 -4.97 -14.34
N LEU A 265 -26.92 -4.95 -15.65
CA LEU A 265 -25.60 -4.70 -16.23
C LEU A 265 -25.01 -3.36 -15.74
N LYS A 266 -25.83 -2.27 -15.78
CA LYS A 266 -25.41 -0.97 -15.26
C LYS A 266 -25.11 -1.02 -13.76
N ALA A 267 -25.91 -1.72 -12.97
CA ALA A 267 -25.69 -1.89 -11.55
C ALA A 267 -24.35 -2.59 -11.25
N ASN A 268 -24.04 -3.66 -11.97
CA ASN A 268 -22.77 -4.39 -11.81
C ASN A 268 -21.58 -3.55 -12.22
N VAL A 269 -21.67 -2.79 -13.32
CA VAL A 269 -20.61 -1.85 -13.73
C VAL A 269 -20.36 -0.82 -12.61
N VAL A 270 -21.42 -0.19 -12.09
CA VAL A 270 -21.30 0.81 -11.03
C VAL A 270 -20.73 0.21 -9.75
N ALA A 271 -21.16 -0.98 -9.34
CA ALA A 271 -20.63 -1.66 -8.15
C ALA A 271 -19.13 -1.97 -8.29
N ASN A 272 -18.68 -2.43 -9.46
CA ASN A 272 -17.25 -2.64 -9.73
C ASN A 272 -16.45 -1.33 -9.73
N VAL A 273 -16.99 -0.25 -10.29
CA VAL A 273 -16.34 1.07 -10.29
C VAL A 273 -16.23 1.62 -8.86
N ILE A 274 -17.28 1.47 -8.03
CA ILE A 274 -17.25 1.86 -6.61
C ILE A 274 -16.12 1.12 -5.89
N ARG A 275 -16.00 -0.21 -6.05
CA ARG A 275 -14.92 -1.00 -5.46
C ARG A 275 -13.55 -0.54 -5.97
N ASN A 276 -13.41 -0.29 -7.28
CA ASN A 276 -12.15 0.12 -7.88
C ASN A 276 -11.66 1.47 -7.35
N ILE A 277 -12.53 2.48 -7.31
CA ILE A 277 -12.19 3.80 -6.75
C ILE A 277 -11.81 3.67 -5.27
N TRP A 278 -12.55 2.88 -4.52
CA TRP A 278 -12.29 2.66 -3.10
C TRP A 278 -10.92 2.02 -2.87
N ALA A 279 -10.62 0.92 -3.57
CA ALA A 279 -9.34 0.22 -3.46
C ALA A 279 -8.16 1.13 -3.87
N ASN A 280 -8.29 1.85 -4.99
CA ASN A 280 -7.29 2.84 -5.40
C ASN A 280 -7.07 3.90 -4.32
N ALA A 281 -8.14 4.49 -3.78
CA ALA A 281 -8.01 5.55 -2.78
C ALA A 281 -7.33 5.06 -1.50
N VAL A 282 -7.70 3.88 -0.98
CA VAL A 282 -7.10 3.29 0.22
C VAL A 282 -5.61 3.01 0.01
N ILE A 283 -5.24 2.31 -1.08
CA ILE A 283 -3.86 1.94 -1.35
C ILE A 283 -2.99 3.17 -1.60
N PHE A 284 -3.49 4.13 -2.37
CA PHE A 284 -2.76 5.36 -2.67
C PHE A 284 -2.54 6.24 -1.44
N CYS A 285 -3.47 6.23 -0.49
CA CYS A 285 -3.28 6.91 0.80
C CYS A 285 -2.18 6.27 1.66
N GLY A 286 -1.86 5.01 1.42
CA GLY A 286 -0.80 4.29 2.13
C GLY A 286 0.60 4.51 1.55
N HIS A 287 0.70 4.82 0.23
CA HIS A 287 2.00 4.81 -0.47
C HIS A 287 2.45 6.14 -1.08
N PHE A 288 1.52 7.04 -1.40
CA PHE A 288 1.86 8.23 -2.20
C PHE A 288 1.51 9.58 -1.57
N PRO A 289 1.08 9.69 -0.30
CA PRO A 289 0.93 11.00 0.31
C PRO A 289 2.28 11.60 0.68
N ASP A 290 2.25 12.86 1.12
CA ASP A 290 3.43 13.52 1.67
C ASP A 290 3.99 12.74 2.86
N GLY A 291 5.30 12.54 2.89
CA GLY A 291 6.00 11.83 3.96
C GLY A 291 5.94 10.30 3.85
N ALA A 292 5.46 9.74 2.74
CA ALA A 292 5.71 8.37 2.33
C ALA A 292 6.87 8.37 1.33
N GLU A 293 8.08 8.12 1.82
CA GLU A 293 9.33 8.28 1.06
C GLU A 293 9.48 7.22 -0.04
N LYS A 294 10.26 7.57 -1.07
CA LYS A 294 10.70 6.66 -2.12
C LYS A 294 12.21 6.55 -2.06
N PHE A 295 12.71 5.37 -2.38
CA PHE A 295 14.10 5.02 -2.22
C PHE A 295 14.72 4.65 -3.56
N THR A 296 16.04 4.73 -3.64
CA THR A 296 16.82 4.25 -4.77
C THR A 296 17.40 2.85 -4.49
N LYS A 297 17.91 2.20 -5.52
CA LYS A 297 18.53 0.87 -5.35
C LYS A 297 19.78 0.91 -4.47
N THR A 298 20.44 2.05 -4.41
CA THR A 298 21.65 2.24 -3.58
C THR A 298 21.32 2.25 -2.10
N ASP A 299 20.14 2.74 -1.71
CA ASP A 299 19.72 2.89 -0.32
C ASP A 299 19.51 1.55 0.40
N MET A 300 19.35 0.45 -0.35
CA MET A 300 19.15 -0.89 0.22
C MET A 300 20.40 -1.79 0.17
N ILE A 301 21.53 -1.33 -0.37
CA ILE A 301 22.72 -2.16 -0.47
C ILE A 301 23.29 -2.43 0.93
N GLY A 302 23.31 -3.69 1.34
CA GLY A 302 23.76 -4.08 2.67
C GLY A 302 22.76 -3.84 3.79
N GLU A 303 21.49 -3.56 3.45
CA GLU A 303 20.40 -3.30 4.38
C GLU A 303 20.27 -4.42 5.43
N THR A 304 20.36 -4.04 6.70
CA THR A 304 20.07 -4.91 7.84
C THR A 304 18.57 -5.04 8.06
N LYS A 305 18.15 -5.95 8.93
CA LYS A 305 16.74 -6.11 9.29
C LYS A 305 16.14 -4.83 9.92
N GLY A 306 16.90 -4.17 10.78
CA GLY A 306 16.47 -2.92 11.40
C GLY A 306 16.32 -1.79 10.40
N GLU A 307 17.23 -1.68 9.46
CA GLU A 307 17.14 -0.71 8.35
C GLU A 307 15.98 -1.02 7.41
N TRP A 308 15.70 -2.31 7.15
CA TRP A 308 14.49 -2.71 6.42
C TRP A 308 13.21 -2.27 7.14
N TYR A 309 13.12 -2.43 8.47
CA TYR A 309 12.00 -1.93 9.25
C TYR A 309 11.86 -0.41 9.15
N LEU A 310 12.96 0.34 9.25
CA LEU A 310 12.95 1.80 9.07
C LEU A 310 12.42 2.19 7.69
N ARG A 311 12.86 1.51 6.63
CA ARG A 311 12.38 1.75 5.27
C ARG A 311 10.89 1.44 5.11
N GLN A 312 10.36 0.38 5.73
CA GLN A 312 8.93 0.10 5.73
C GLN A 312 8.14 1.22 6.42
N MET A 313 8.61 1.69 7.58
CA MET A 313 7.95 2.76 8.33
C MET A 313 7.97 4.10 7.59
N LEU A 314 9.08 4.43 6.92
CA LEU A 314 9.19 5.68 6.18
C LEU A 314 8.51 5.65 4.82
N GLY A 315 8.53 4.49 4.16
CA GLY A 315 7.90 4.28 2.86
C GLY A 315 6.38 4.17 2.89
N SER A 316 5.78 4.09 4.07
CA SER A 316 4.35 3.90 4.25
C SER A 316 3.71 5.03 5.07
N ALA A 317 2.43 5.26 4.86
CA ALA A 317 1.66 6.25 5.61
C ALA A 317 0.31 5.68 6.06
N ASN A 318 -0.09 6.04 7.26
CA ASN A 318 -1.39 5.69 7.80
C ASN A 318 -2.42 6.80 7.52
N PHE A 319 -3.70 6.48 7.69
CA PHE A 319 -4.75 7.49 7.73
C PHE A 319 -5.72 7.25 8.89
N ASP A 320 -6.28 8.35 9.40
CA ASP A 320 -7.20 8.31 10.53
C ASP A 320 -8.51 7.63 10.14
N ALA A 321 -8.90 6.62 10.92
CA ALA A 321 -10.06 5.81 10.63
C ALA A 321 -10.82 5.40 11.89
N GLY A 322 -12.14 5.62 11.89
CA GLY A 322 -13.05 5.01 12.85
C GLY A 322 -13.30 3.53 12.55
N PRO A 323 -14.00 2.79 13.43
CA PRO A 323 -14.15 1.32 13.29
C PRO A 323 -14.73 0.86 11.94
N ALA A 324 -15.72 1.55 11.40
CA ALA A 324 -16.30 1.21 10.10
C ALA A 324 -15.29 1.42 8.96
N MET A 325 -14.54 2.53 9.00
CA MET A 325 -13.54 2.85 7.99
C MET A 325 -12.35 1.86 8.05
N ARG A 326 -11.91 1.46 9.25
CA ARG A 326 -10.90 0.40 9.43
C ARG A 326 -11.32 -0.88 8.72
N PHE A 327 -12.52 -1.36 9.01
CA PHE A 327 -13.07 -2.56 8.39
C PHE A 327 -13.19 -2.42 6.86
N MET A 328 -13.73 -1.30 6.37
CA MET A 328 -13.92 -1.07 4.94
C MET A 328 -12.61 -0.88 4.17
N SER A 329 -11.55 -0.45 4.82
CA SER A 329 -10.23 -0.33 4.22
C SER A 329 -9.40 -1.62 4.30
N GLY A 330 -9.93 -2.72 4.84
CA GLY A 330 -9.14 -3.93 5.07
C GLY A 330 -8.09 -3.75 6.17
N ASN A 331 -8.35 -2.83 7.11
CA ASN A 331 -7.39 -2.33 8.09
C ASN A 331 -6.12 -1.68 7.49
N LEU A 332 -6.10 -1.40 6.17
CA LEU A 332 -4.98 -0.71 5.51
C LEU A 332 -4.89 0.78 5.87
N CYS A 333 -5.76 1.30 6.72
CA CYS A 333 -5.52 2.56 7.42
C CYS A 333 -4.30 2.50 8.35
N TYR A 334 -3.81 1.30 8.65
CA TYR A 334 -2.57 0.98 9.35
C TYR A 334 -1.53 0.42 8.37
N GLN A 335 -1.22 1.19 7.33
CA GLN A 335 -0.33 0.75 6.25
C GLN A 335 1.10 0.50 6.75
N ILE A 336 1.60 1.31 7.69
CA ILE A 336 2.91 1.11 8.32
C ILE A 336 2.97 -0.27 8.97
N GLU A 337 1.99 -0.60 9.80
CA GLU A 337 1.92 -1.88 10.50
C GLU A 337 1.71 -3.05 9.55
N HIS A 338 0.93 -2.83 8.48
CA HIS A 338 0.74 -3.82 7.44
C HIS A 338 2.05 -4.13 6.71
N HIS A 339 2.88 -3.12 6.44
CA HIS A 339 4.19 -3.32 5.82
C HIS A 339 5.22 -3.96 6.75
N LEU A 340 5.16 -3.66 8.05
CA LEU A 340 6.00 -4.32 9.05
C LEU A 340 5.63 -5.80 9.24
N TYR A 341 4.33 -6.12 9.19
CA TYR A 341 3.78 -7.44 9.53
C TYR A 341 2.64 -7.84 8.60
N PRO A 342 2.90 -8.04 7.30
CA PRO A 342 1.85 -8.28 6.31
C PRO A 342 1.06 -9.57 6.53
N ASP A 343 1.64 -10.53 7.22
CA ASP A 343 1.09 -11.86 7.51
C ASP A 343 0.41 -11.98 8.89
N LEU A 344 0.41 -10.90 9.69
CA LEU A 344 -0.36 -10.88 10.94
C LEU A 344 -1.83 -10.51 10.68
N PRO A 345 -2.77 -11.06 11.47
CA PRO A 345 -4.21 -10.84 11.28
C PRO A 345 -4.60 -9.36 11.25
N SER A 346 -5.34 -8.93 10.22
CA SER A 346 -5.75 -7.53 9.99
C SER A 346 -6.48 -6.91 11.18
N ASN A 347 -7.30 -7.69 11.88
CA ASN A 347 -8.03 -7.24 13.07
C ASN A 347 -7.13 -6.92 14.28
N ARG A 348 -5.83 -7.26 14.20
CA ARG A 348 -4.82 -6.93 15.22
C ARG A 348 -4.05 -5.65 14.91
N LEU A 349 -4.09 -5.11 13.67
CA LEU A 349 -3.28 -3.96 13.26
C LEU A 349 -3.52 -2.73 14.11
N HIS A 350 -4.73 -2.50 14.61
CA HIS A 350 -4.98 -1.41 15.57
C HIS A 350 -4.24 -1.59 16.90
N GLN A 351 -4.17 -2.81 17.42
CA GLN A 351 -3.40 -3.10 18.65
C GLN A 351 -1.90 -2.93 18.40
N ILE A 352 -1.43 -3.37 17.24
CA ILE A 352 -0.03 -3.25 16.81
C ILE A 352 0.34 -1.76 16.67
N SER A 353 -0.53 -0.94 16.08
CA SER A 353 -0.24 0.47 15.79
C SER A 353 0.05 1.31 17.04
N VAL A 354 -0.53 0.97 18.18
CA VAL A 354 -0.22 1.64 19.44
C VAL A 354 1.24 1.42 19.83
N ARG A 355 1.70 0.17 19.75
CA ARG A 355 3.08 -0.22 20.12
C ARG A 355 4.11 0.29 19.11
N VAL A 356 3.80 0.19 17.81
CA VAL A 356 4.69 0.73 16.74
C VAL A 356 4.86 2.24 16.91
N ARG A 357 3.81 2.95 17.27
CA ARG A 357 3.91 4.39 17.54
C ARG A 357 4.83 4.70 18.75
N GLU A 358 4.76 3.89 19.80
CA GLU A 358 5.67 4.02 20.97
C GLU A 358 7.14 3.80 20.55
N VAL A 359 7.41 2.83 19.68
CA VAL A 359 8.75 2.63 19.11
C VAL A 359 9.18 3.84 18.27
N CYS A 360 8.31 4.36 17.39
CA CYS A 360 8.60 5.57 16.62
C CYS A 360 8.88 6.77 17.52
N ASP A 361 8.14 6.92 18.62
CA ASP A 361 8.35 7.99 19.58
C ASP A 361 9.69 7.84 20.31
N LYS A 362 10.07 6.63 20.69
CA LYS A 362 11.32 6.33 21.38
C LYS A 362 12.56 6.63 20.54
N TYR A 363 12.54 6.27 19.27
CA TYR A 363 13.67 6.42 18.35
C TYR A 363 13.60 7.69 17.50
N ASP A 364 12.65 8.58 17.77
CA ASP A 364 12.40 9.82 17.02
C ASP A 364 12.23 9.61 15.50
N VAL A 365 11.58 8.50 15.14
CA VAL A 365 11.22 8.14 13.76
C VAL A 365 9.83 8.68 13.46
N PRO A 366 9.58 9.28 12.28
CA PRO A 366 8.27 9.79 11.93
C PRO A 366 7.25 8.66 11.81
N TYR A 367 6.04 8.94 12.30
CA TYR A 367 4.86 8.10 12.13
C TYR A 367 3.84 8.88 11.30
N THR A 368 3.90 8.71 9.98
CA THR A 368 3.11 9.51 9.04
C THR A 368 1.64 9.10 9.09
N THR A 369 0.77 10.03 9.49
CA THR A 369 -0.69 9.83 9.50
C THR A 369 -1.43 11.12 9.15
N GLY A 370 -2.71 11.03 8.82
CA GLY A 370 -3.56 12.17 8.52
C GLY A 370 -4.96 11.76 8.10
N SER A 371 -5.86 12.72 7.87
CA SER A 371 -7.20 12.37 7.43
C SER A 371 -7.20 11.74 6.03
N PHE A 372 -8.07 10.76 5.79
CA PHE A 372 -8.15 10.02 4.54
C PHE A 372 -8.30 10.94 3.31
N LEU A 373 -9.24 11.89 3.37
CA LEU A 373 -9.46 12.81 2.24
C LEU A 373 -8.27 13.72 1.98
N MET A 374 -7.59 14.16 3.03
CA MET A 374 -6.39 14.98 2.92
C MET A 374 -5.24 14.18 2.28
N GLN A 375 -4.99 12.94 2.73
CA GLN A 375 -3.97 12.06 2.17
C GLN A 375 -4.23 11.78 0.70
N TYR A 376 -5.48 11.46 0.35
CA TYR A 376 -5.85 11.22 -1.04
C TYR A 376 -5.70 12.47 -1.91
N GLY A 377 -6.11 13.63 -1.41
CA GLY A 377 -5.91 14.92 -2.10
C GLY A 377 -4.44 15.26 -2.33
N LYS A 378 -3.58 15.01 -1.34
CA LYS A 378 -2.12 15.19 -1.46
C LYS A 378 -1.51 14.27 -2.53
N THR A 379 -1.94 13.02 -2.58
CA THR A 379 -1.53 12.07 -3.61
C THR A 379 -1.87 12.58 -5.02
N TRP A 380 -3.11 13.03 -5.24
CA TRP A 380 -3.51 13.60 -6.52
C TRP A 380 -2.72 14.86 -6.89
N ARG A 381 -2.42 15.72 -5.91
CA ARG A 381 -1.56 16.90 -6.10
C ARG A 381 -0.16 16.50 -6.56
N THR A 382 0.45 15.49 -5.92
CA THR A 382 1.78 14.98 -6.28
C THR A 382 1.77 14.45 -7.71
N ILE A 383 0.80 13.61 -8.08
CA ILE A 383 0.65 13.07 -9.43
C ILE A 383 0.48 14.18 -10.46
N ALA A 384 -0.29 15.24 -10.14
CA ALA A 384 -0.47 16.39 -11.00
C ALA A 384 0.83 17.15 -11.23
N LYS A 385 1.57 17.47 -10.17
CA LYS A 385 2.87 18.17 -10.24
C LYS A 385 3.90 17.37 -11.03
N LEU A 386 3.98 16.09 -10.78
CA LEU A 386 4.94 15.21 -11.43
C LEU A 386 4.59 14.85 -12.89
N SER A 387 3.48 15.35 -13.42
CA SER A 387 3.23 15.38 -14.86
C SER A 387 4.23 16.24 -15.62
N LEU A 388 4.85 17.20 -14.94
CA LEU A 388 5.84 18.11 -15.51
C LEU A 388 7.28 17.58 -15.35
N PRO A 389 8.21 17.91 -16.28
CA PRO A 389 9.64 17.66 -16.11
C PRO A 389 10.21 18.39 -14.89
N ASN A 390 11.24 17.82 -14.22
CA ASN A 390 11.87 18.40 -13.04
C ASN A 390 12.31 19.86 -13.23
N ARG A 391 12.79 20.23 -14.41
CA ARG A 391 13.22 21.61 -14.73
C ARG A 391 12.15 22.68 -14.55
N TYR A 392 10.88 22.29 -14.48
CA TYR A 392 9.75 23.21 -14.24
C TYR A 392 9.23 23.15 -12.81
N LEU A 393 9.79 22.26 -11.98
CA LEU A 393 9.41 22.08 -10.58
C LEU A 393 10.42 22.79 -9.68
N ARG A 394 9.95 23.29 -8.55
CA ARG A 394 10.81 23.87 -7.51
C ARG A 394 11.22 22.79 -6.53
N ASP A 395 12.41 22.91 -5.95
CA ASP A 395 12.91 22.03 -4.89
C ASP A 395 12.71 22.68 -3.52
N THR A 396 11.44 22.96 -3.19
CA THR A 396 11.03 23.46 -1.88
C THR A 396 10.17 22.41 -1.19
N VAL A 397 10.12 22.43 0.13
CA VAL A 397 9.31 21.53 0.96
C VAL A 397 7.86 21.42 0.46
N ASP A 398 7.27 22.54 0.01
CA ASP A 398 5.89 22.57 -0.48
C ASP A 398 5.73 22.08 -1.91
N ASP A 399 6.79 22.18 -2.70
CA ASP A 399 6.76 21.81 -4.13
C ASP A 399 7.34 20.41 -4.39
N ALA A 400 8.03 19.81 -3.43
CA ALA A 400 8.58 18.47 -3.48
C ALA A 400 7.99 17.57 -2.36
N PRO A 401 6.68 17.32 -2.37
CA PRO A 401 6.01 16.57 -1.30
C PRO A 401 6.45 15.12 -1.21
N GLU A 402 7.00 14.58 -2.28
CA GLU A 402 7.54 13.21 -2.36
C GLU A 402 8.90 13.04 -1.66
N THR A 403 9.60 14.14 -1.38
CA THR A 403 10.86 14.20 -0.63
C THR A 403 10.78 15.21 0.52
N ARG A 404 9.58 15.52 0.98
CA ARG A 404 9.34 16.60 1.95
C ARG A 404 10.08 16.39 3.26
N SER A 405 10.17 15.15 3.74
CA SER A 405 10.83 14.84 5.00
C SER A 405 12.33 15.12 4.92
N GLU A 406 12.99 14.77 3.82
CA GLU A 406 14.41 15.07 3.60
C GLU A 406 14.67 16.57 3.50
N LEU A 407 13.84 17.30 2.76
CA LEU A 407 13.97 18.75 2.63
C LEU A 407 13.77 19.45 3.97
N MET A 408 12.77 19.05 4.76
CA MET A 408 12.55 19.59 6.10
C MET A 408 13.74 19.31 7.01
N PHE A 409 14.36 18.14 6.91
CA PHE A 409 15.53 17.79 7.71
C PHE A 409 16.76 18.59 7.29
N ALA A 410 16.94 18.82 5.99
CA ALA A 410 18.05 19.60 5.45
C ALA A 410 17.99 21.10 5.81
N GLU A 411 16.82 21.64 6.14
CA GLU A 411 16.65 23.01 6.60
C GLU A 411 17.16 23.24 8.06
N LEU A 412 17.51 22.17 8.78
CA LEU A 412 17.96 22.25 10.16
C LEU A 412 19.49 22.43 10.25
N GLU A 413 19.93 23.10 11.32
CA GLU A 413 21.36 23.33 11.55
C GLU A 413 22.13 22.02 11.80
N PRO A 414 23.43 21.95 11.38
CA PRO A 414 24.32 20.86 11.75
C PRO A 414 24.36 20.69 13.29
N GLY A 415 24.17 19.48 13.80
CA GLY A 415 24.15 19.20 15.24
C GLY A 415 22.75 19.10 15.84
N PHE A 416 21.70 19.23 15.05
CA PHE A 416 20.34 18.97 15.50
C PHE A 416 20.15 17.51 15.96
N ALA A 417 20.89 16.59 15.35
CA ALA A 417 20.98 15.20 15.80
C ALA A 417 21.60 15.14 17.23
N GLY A 418 20.98 14.39 18.12
CA GLY A 418 21.45 14.25 19.50
C GLY A 418 20.30 13.94 20.46
N THR A 419 20.58 14.03 21.75
CA THR A 419 19.60 13.79 22.80
C THR A 419 19.04 15.13 23.30
N ASP A 420 17.73 15.24 23.36
CA ASP A 420 17.06 16.36 24.01
C ASP A 420 17.34 16.29 25.51
N LEU A 421 17.95 17.34 26.05
CA LEU A 421 18.41 17.38 27.44
C LEU A 421 17.26 17.42 28.47
N VAL A 422 16.07 17.84 28.04
CA VAL A 422 14.89 17.96 28.92
C VAL A 422 14.12 16.63 28.96
N THR A 423 13.91 16.02 27.80
CA THR A 423 13.10 14.80 27.67
C THR A 423 13.92 13.54 27.71
N GLY A 424 15.25 13.61 27.56
CA GLY A 424 16.15 12.46 27.41
C GLY A 424 15.94 11.68 26.08
N ARG A 425 15.10 12.20 25.18
CA ARG A 425 14.81 11.57 23.89
C ARG A 425 15.81 11.98 22.83
N ARG A 426 16.09 11.08 21.90
CA ARG A 426 16.90 11.39 20.74
C ARG A 426 16.12 12.30 19.78
N ARG A 427 16.82 13.30 19.25
CA ARG A 427 16.30 14.14 18.18
C ARG A 427 16.55 13.47 16.84
N GLY A 428 15.54 13.45 16.00
CA GLY A 428 15.63 12.89 14.66
C GLY A 428 14.59 13.51 13.73
N LEU A 429 14.25 12.82 12.67
CA LEU A 429 13.37 13.34 11.62
C LEU A 429 12.00 13.78 12.18
N LYS A 430 11.42 13.06 13.12
CA LYS A 430 10.13 13.44 13.74
C LYS A 430 10.21 14.79 14.43
N THR A 431 11.21 15.01 15.26
CA THR A 431 11.43 16.30 15.95
C THR A 431 11.78 17.39 14.95
N ALA A 432 12.59 17.10 13.92
CA ALA A 432 12.91 18.01 12.84
C ALA A 432 11.66 18.50 12.10
N ILE A 433 10.80 17.60 11.69
CA ILE A 433 9.52 17.92 11.01
C ILE A 433 8.64 18.79 11.91
N ALA A 434 8.60 18.51 13.23
CA ALA A 434 7.82 19.30 14.17
C ALA A 434 8.39 20.73 14.29
N ALA A 435 9.71 20.86 14.45
CA ALA A 435 10.39 22.16 14.58
C ALA A 435 10.21 23.05 13.33
N VAL A 436 10.41 22.50 12.13
CA VAL A 436 10.20 23.24 10.87
C VAL A 436 8.74 23.67 10.71
N ARG A 437 7.79 22.81 11.09
CA ARG A 437 6.36 23.17 11.04
C ARG A 437 5.99 24.26 12.02
N GLU A 438 6.60 24.31 13.18
CA GLU A 438 6.41 25.36 14.18
C GLU A 438 6.99 26.67 13.68
N TRP A 439 8.23 26.66 13.18
CA TRP A 439 8.88 27.82 12.58
C TRP A 439 8.08 28.44 11.42
N HIS A 440 7.46 27.64 10.57
CA HIS A 440 6.59 28.14 9.50
C HIS A 440 5.23 28.68 10.00
N ARG A 441 4.82 28.37 11.24
CA ARG A 441 3.59 28.88 11.85
C ARG A 441 3.78 30.20 12.58
N GLU A 442 5.02 30.53 12.98
CA GLU A 442 5.28 31.79 13.62
C GLU A 442 5.08 32.93 12.61
N PRO A 443 4.27 33.95 12.93
CA PRO A 443 4.15 35.14 12.05
C PRO A 443 5.54 35.74 11.90
N ARG A 444 6.01 35.91 10.67
CA ARG A 444 7.24 36.65 10.40
C ARG A 444 7.08 38.08 10.89
N ALA A 445 7.35 38.32 12.15
CA ALA A 445 7.43 39.65 12.73
C ALA A 445 8.63 40.36 12.11
N GLY A 446 8.39 41.30 11.20
CA GLY A 446 9.34 42.29 10.77
C GLY A 446 10.03 42.10 9.43
N GLN A 447 9.27 42.13 8.34
CA GLN A 447 9.78 42.51 7.02
C GLN A 447 9.03 43.69 6.38
N ASP A 448 8.35 44.51 7.17
CA ASP A 448 7.85 45.83 6.75
C ASP A 448 8.51 46.92 7.59
N THR A 449 9.80 47.14 7.35
CA THR A 449 10.40 48.45 7.58
C THR A 449 10.96 48.89 6.24
N ASP A 450 10.09 49.53 5.47
CA ASP A 450 10.46 50.38 4.35
C ASP A 450 11.40 51.49 4.88
N PRO A 451 12.67 51.60 4.44
CA PRO A 451 13.55 52.70 4.80
C PRO A 451 13.45 53.83 3.76
N THR A 452 12.23 54.27 3.46
CA THR A 452 12.05 55.49 2.64
C THR A 452 11.12 56.47 3.34
N GLY A 453 11.74 57.35 4.06
CA GLY A 453 11.17 58.64 4.46
C GLY A 453 12.17 59.45 5.25
N PRO A 454 12.09 60.77 5.14
CA PRO A 454 12.10 61.64 3.96
C PRO A 454 13.48 62.18 3.59
#